data_9dfc0f38ca9b26660c5a66358ec338a7
#
_entry.id   9dfc0f38ca9b26660c5a66358ec338a7
#
_cell.length_a   1.000
_cell.length_b   1.000
_cell.length_c   1.000
_cell.angle_alpha   90.00
_cell.angle_beta   90.00
_cell.angle_gamma   90.00
#
_symmetry.space_group_name_H-M   'P 1'
#
loop_
_entity.id
_entity.type
_entity.pdbx_description
1 polymer ?
#
loop_
_entity_poly.entity_id
_entity_poly.type
_entity_poly.pdbx_seq_one_letter_code
_entity_poly.pdbx_strand_id
1 'polypeptide(L)'
;MIRKIRSASFLEILLSIIFISSYSIYAEVNPNPPVGKKVPITGNTNQLKKFLNALNESKSKKIRIAHYGDSINWGDIITADLRQNFQSKFGGMGVGFLSICSDDIAVKQTTKHTFNEADWEWASLFTRNLKNYSLGIAGTVAKSKGNSWVKYEATNFLSSTKSFKTVRLFYNNVNNNCNVSYSINNGASQNLKLELGMNVKESVINSSANASSVKLNFTSCSSDVNFFGVSLENGNGVYVDNFPIRGNSGVSIDEIPRNILSDFQKMLNYKLIILNYGLNIASPEQSNYTWYRNKMIKVINNLKQVFPDAAILLVGVSDKAIKKGTKFVTDPSVLMVLNEQKIIAQQTGIPFWNCLEAMGGINSMNEWVNQNLALKDYSHFSDTGGKLLADLLTDAILDVK
;
A
#
# COMPACT_ATOMS: atom_id res chain seq x y z
N MET A 1 53.48 42.01 -46.22
CA MET A 1 52.26 41.43 -46.81
C MET A 1 51.76 40.37 -45.83
N ILE A 2 50.91 40.77 -44.87
CA ILE A 2 50.46 39.94 -43.75
C ILE A 2 49.04 39.45 -44.07
N ARG A 3 48.85 38.13 -44.28
CA ARG A 3 47.54 37.53 -44.48
C ARG A 3 46.78 37.42 -43.16
N LYS A 4 45.64 38.09 -43.04
CA LYS A 4 44.64 37.90 -41.97
C LYS A 4 43.96 36.56 -42.13
N ILE A 5 44.14 35.66 -41.18
CA ILE A 5 43.33 34.45 -41.02
C ILE A 5 42.06 34.90 -40.24
N ARG A 6 40.89 34.74 -40.86
CA ARG A 6 39.60 34.99 -40.20
C ARG A 6 39.31 33.82 -39.27
N SER A 7 39.21 34.10 -37.97
CA SER A 7 38.69 33.20 -36.97
C SER A 7 37.19 33.03 -37.18
N ALA A 8 36.78 31.88 -37.68
CA ALA A 8 35.37 31.47 -37.59
C ALA A 8 35.05 31.28 -36.12
N SER A 9 33.98 31.92 -35.67
CA SER A 9 33.71 32.12 -34.26
C SER A 9 33.30 30.82 -33.57
N PHE A 10 33.90 30.59 -32.45
CA PHE A 10 33.57 29.53 -31.47
C PHE A 10 32.05 29.53 -31.06
N LEU A 11 31.32 30.59 -31.39
CA LEU A 11 29.92 30.80 -31.10
C LEU A 11 28.98 29.97 -32.00
N GLU A 12 29.39 29.70 -33.27
CA GLU A 12 28.54 28.91 -34.18
C GLU A 12 28.63 27.42 -33.93
N ILE A 13 29.74 26.95 -33.39
CA ILE A 13 29.89 25.52 -32.97
C ILE A 13 29.15 25.25 -31.66
N LEU A 14 29.06 26.25 -30.75
CA LEU A 14 28.31 26.12 -29.49
C LEU A 14 26.80 26.12 -29.73
N LEU A 15 26.29 26.88 -30.69
CA LEU A 15 24.87 26.93 -31.06
C LEU A 15 24.41 25.65 -31.77
N SER A 16 25.26 24.99 -32.54
CA SER A 16 24.93 23.71 -33.17
C SER A 16 24.90 22.54 -32.16
N ILE A 17 25.73 22.59 -31.10
CA ILE A 17 25.71 21.56 -30.03
C ILE A 17 24.51 21.75 -29.10
N ILE A 18 24.04 22.97 -28.85
CA ILE A 18 22.86 23.26 -28.03
C ILE A 18 21.55 22.86 -28.78
N PHE A 19 21.52 22.95 -30.10
CA PHE A 19 20.36 22.52 -30.89
C PHE A 19 20.22 21.00 -31.03
N ILE A 20 21.33 20.23 -30.92
CA ILE A 20 21.28 18.75 -30.97
C ILE A 20 20.88 18.15 -29.62
N SER A 21 21.14 18.85 -28.49
CA SER A 21 20.75 18.35 -27.15
C SER A 21 19.28 18.58 -26.79
N SER A 22 18.58 19.47 -27.52
CA SER A 22 17.14 19.73 -27.28
C SER A 22 16.18 18.84 -28.09
N TYR A 23 16.68 18.04 -29.03
CA TYR A 23 15.85 17.17 -29.87
C TYR A 23 15.69 15.73 -29.34
N SER A 24 16.34 15.36 -28.23
CA SER A 24 16.32 13.97 -27.72
C SER A 24 15.27 13.66 -26.67
N ILE A 25 14.31 14.55 -26.37
CA ILE A 25 13.34 14.32 -25.27
C ILE A 25 11.91 14.07 -25.80
N TYR A 26 11.65 14.24 -27.06
CA TYR A 26 10.40 13.76 -27.64
C TYR A 26 10.61 12.32 -28.15
N ALA A 27 10.65 11.35 -27.21
CA ALA A 27 10.29 9.98 -27.59
C ALA A 27 8.96 10.07 -28.33
N GLU A 28 8.86 9.49 -29.51
CA GLU A 28 7.60 9.39 -30.23
C GLU A 28 6.55 8.86 -29.27
N VAL A 29 5.59 9.72 -28.90
CA VAL A 29 4.48 9.34 -28.05
C VAL A 29 3.64 8.40 -28.89
N ASN A 30 3.67 7.10 -28.56
CA ASN A 30 2.81 6.13 -29.24
C ASN A 30 1.35 6.61 -29.10
N PRO A 31 0.63 6.91 -30.19
CA PRO A 31 -0.74 7.38 -30.11
C PRO A 31 -1.69 6.34 -29.51
N ASN A 32 -1.32 5.06 -29.56
CA ASN A 32 -2.04 3.94 -28.97
C ASN A 32 -1.07 3.10 -28.13
N PRO A 33 -0.71 3.51 -26.90
CA PRO A 33 0.18 2.74 -26.05
C PRO A 33 -0.45 1.37 -25.71
N PRO A 34 0.35 0.30 -25.62
CA PRO A 34 -0.16 -1.00 -25.24
C PRO A 34 -0.78 -0.95 -23.83
N VAL A 35 -1.89 -1.65 -23.65
CA VAL A 35 -2.54 -1.76 -22.34
C VAL A 35 -1.93 -2.94 -21.59
N GLY A 36 -1.26 -2.65 -20.48
CA GLY A 36 -0.62 -3.66 -19.65
C GLY A 36 0.64 -4.24 -20.29
N LYS A 37 1.78 -3.97 -19.70
CA LYS A 37 3.10 -4.41 -20.18
C LYS A 37 3.88 -5.04 -19.05
N LYS A 38 4.51 -6.20 -19.29
CA LYS A 38 5.47 -6.76 -18.33
C LYS A 38 6.68 -5.85 -18.22
N VAL A 39 6.96 -5.38 -17.02
CA VAL A 39 8.08 -4.50 -16.70
C VAL A 39 8.87 -5.14 -15.57
N PRO A 40 10.20 -5.32 -15.70
CA PRO A 40 11.00 -5.91 -14.65
C PRO A 40 11.16 -4.93 -13.48
N ILE A 41 11.37 -5.49 -12.28
CA ILE A 41 11.83 -4.73 -11.13
C ILE A 41 13.31 -4.36 -11.34
N THR A 42 13.64 -3.10 -11.11
CA THR A 42 14.98 -2.54 -11.27
C THR A 42 15.61 -2.16 -9.92
N GLY A 43 16.88 -1.81 -9.90
CA GLY A 43 17.61 -1.42 -8.70
C GLY A 43 18.16 -2.61 -7.91
N ASN A 44 18.33 -2.44 -6.61
CA ASN A 44 18.92 -3.48 -5.76
C ASN A 44 17.86 -4.51 -5.31
N THR A 45 17.83 -5.67 -5.94
CA THR A 45 16.88 -6.74 -5.68
C THR A 45 17.30 -7.74 -4.59
N ASN A 46 18.46 -7.58 -3.94
CA ASN A 46 18.98 -8.57 -2.98
C ASN A 46 18.04 -8.88 -1.83
N GLN A 47 17.33 -7.88 -1.28
CA GLN A 47 16.35 -8.11 -0.23
C GLN A 47 15.10 -8.81 -0.78
N LEU A 48 14.71 -8.51 -2.03
CA LEU A 48 13.58 -9.16 -2.68
C LEU A 48 13.85 -10.66 -2.93
N LYS A 49 15.10 -11.03 -3.23
CA LYS A 49 15.52 -12.46 -3.29
C LYS A 49 15.37 -13.16 -1.94
N LYS A 50 15.64 -12.46 -0.81
CA LYS A 50 15.38 -13.01 0.53
C LYS A 50 13.88 -13.25 0.75
N PHE A 51 13.03 -12.34 0.31
CA PHE A 51 11.58 -12.53 0.34
C PHE A 51 11.16 -13.75 -0.49
N LEU A 52 11.67 -13.89 -1.73
CA LEU A 52 11.38 -15.05 -2.58
C LEU A 52 11.83 -16.36 -1.94
N ASN A 53 12.97 -16.38 -1.28
CA ASN A 53 13.42 -17.54 -0.50
C ASN A 53 12.47 -17.85 0.66
N ALA A 54 11.95 -16.83 1.37
CA ALA A 54 10.99 -17.04 2.43
C ALA A 54 9.67 -17.65 1.94
N LEU A 55 9.25 -17.41 0.69
CA LEU A 55 8.06 -18.02 0.10
C LEU A 55 8.15 -19.56 0.06
N ASN A 56 9.34 -20.12 -0.04
CA ASN A 56 9.55 -21.59 0.00
C ASN A 56 9.14 -22.19 1.34
N GLU A 57 9.11 -21.39 2.41
CA GLU A 57 8.70 -21.82 3.75
C GLU A 57 7.19 -21.65 4.00
N SER A 58 6.44 -21.15 3.02
CA SER A 58 5.00 -20.79 3.20
C SER A 58 4.12 -21.99 3.61
N LYS A 59 4.50 -23.22 3.28
CA LYS A 59 3.76 -24.43 3.72
C LYS A 59 3.81 -24.63 5.25
N SER A 60 4.85 -24.16 5.92
CA SER A 60 5.07 -24.32 7.35
C SER A 60 5.00 -23.05 8.17
N LYS A 61 5.05 -21.89 7.49
CA LYS A 61 5.07 -20.56 8.12
C LYS A 61 4.09 -19.61 7.44
N LYS A 62 3.73 -18.53 8.14
CA LYS A 62 3.00 -17.40 7.57
C LYS A 62 4.03 -16.40 7.03
N ILE A 63 3.93 -16.07 5.75
CA ILE A 63 4.75 -15.07 5.08
C ILE A 63 3.88 -13.84 4.82
N ARG A 64 4.29 -12.67 5.32
CA ARG A 64 3.46 -11.46 5.23
C ARG A 64 4.05 -10.41 4.31
N ILE A 65 3.15 -9.78 3.58
CA ILE A 65 3.38 -8.63 2.71
C ILE A 65 2.52 -7.49 3.24
N ALA A 66 3.13 -6.33 3.50
CA ALA A 66 2.42 -5.09 3.77
C ALA A 66 2.32 -4.28 2.48
N HIS A 67 1.13 -3.91 2.06
CA HIS A 67 0.90 -3.07 0.89
C HIS A 67 0.35 -1.72 1.36
N TYR A 68 1.24 -0.74 1.49
CA TYR A 68 0.90 0.63 1.81
C TYR A 68 0.57 1.40 0.53
N GLY A 69 -0.51 2.17 0.55
CA GLY A 69 -0.92 2.97 -0.59
C GLY A 69 -1.92 4.05 -0.25
N ASP A 70 -2.35 4.74 -1.28
CA ASP A 70 -3.36 5.80 -1.22
C ASP A 70 -4.73 5.33 -1.76
N SER A 71 -5.44 6.20 -2.48
CA SER A 71 -6.74 5.88 -3.07
C SER A 71 -6.70 4.79 -4.15
N ILE A 72 -5.55 4.50 -4.74
CA ILE A 72 -5.41 3.42 -5.72
C ILE A 72 -5.39 2.02 -5.08
N ASN A 73 -5.17 1.93 -3.77
CA ASN A 73 -5.30 0.70 -2.98
C ASN A 73 -6.60 0.67 -2.16
N TRP A 74 -7.37 1.76 -2.17
CA TRP A 74 -8.57 1.91 -1.38
C TRP A 74 -9.62 0.87 -1.78
N GLY A 75 -10.28 0.25 -0.80
CA GLY A 75 -11.21 -0.83 -1.08
C GLY A 75 -10.59 -2.14 -1.58
N ASP A 76 -9.29 -2.32 -1.44
CA ASP A 76 -8.54 -3.50 -1.92
C ASP A 76 -8.38 -3.60 -3.46
N ILE A 77 -8.61 -2.53 -4.23
CA ILE A 77 -8.66 -2.58 -5.71
C ILE A 77 -7.47 -3.32 -6.35
N ILE A 78 -6.23 -3.10 -5.87
CA ILE A 78 -5.06 -3.86 -6.34
C ILE A 78 -4.76 -5.03 -5.39
N THR A 79 -4.87 -4.78 -4.09
CA THR A 79 -4.39 -5.73 -3.07
C THR A 79 -5.22 -7.00 -3.02
N ALA A 80 -6.50 -6.97 -3.41
CA ALA A 80 -7.36 -8.15 -3.45
C ALA A 80 -6.78 -9.23 -4.36
N ASP A 81 -6.50 -8.90 -5.62
CA ASP A 81 -5.96 -9.83 -6.60
C ASP A 81 -4.48 -10.15 -6.34
N LEU A 82 -3.69 -9.19 -5.85
CA LEU A 82 -2.31 -9.46 -5.40
C LEU A 82 -2.32 -10.54 -4.30
N ARG A 83 -3.20 -10.43 -3.32
CA ARG A 83 -3.42 -11.44 -2.27
C ARG A 83 -3.86 -12.77 -2.86
N GLN A 84 -4.85 -12.77 -3.74
CA GLN A 84 -5.35 -13.97 -4.41
C GLN A 84 -4.23 -14.69 -5.18
N ASN A 85 -3.39 -13.95 -5.91
CA ASN A 85 -2.29 -14.48 -6.69
C ASN A 85 -1.25 -15.20 -5.79
N PHE A 86 -0.83 -14.54 -4.70
CA PHE A 86 0.11 -15.15 -3.76
C PHE A 86 -0.50 -16.32 -3.01
N GLN A 87 -1.74 -16.21 -2.52
CA GLN A 87 -2.40 -17.28 -1.76
C GLN A 87 -2.69 -18.51 -2.64
N SER A 88 -3.03 -18.31 -3.90
CA SER A 88 -3.22 -19.43 -4.85
C SER A 88 -1.94 -20.21 -5.10
N LYS A 89 -0.79 -19.56 -5.12
CA LYS A 89 0.51 -20.18 -5.39
C LYS A 89 1.17 -20.76 -4.13
N PHE A 90 1.04 -20.10 -2.99
CA PHE A 90 1.83 -20.37 -1.80
C PHE A 90 0.98 -20.77 -0.58
N GLY A 91 -0.33 -20.89 -0.76
CA GLY A 91 -1.25 -21.21 0.34
C GLY A 91 -1.60 -19.99 1.20
N GLY A 92 -2.36 -20.23 2.25
CA GLY A 92 -2.98 -19.21 3.09
C GLY A 92 -4.39 -18.88 2.62
N MET A 93 -5.23 -18.46 3.55
CA MET A 93 -6.59 -18.03 3.30
C MET A 93 -7.00 -17.00 4.35
N GLY A 94 -7.88 -16.09 3.97
CA GLY A 94 -8.33 -14.97 4.80
C GLY A 94 -7.77 -13.65 4.30
N VAL A 95 -8.47 -12.59 4.64
CA VAL A 95 -8.16 -11.24 4.14
C VAL A 95 -6.89 -10.63 4.77
N GLY A 96 -6.41 -11.20 5.89
CA GLY A 96 -5.31 -10.63 6.66
C GLY A 96 -5.77 -9.50 7.56
N PHE A 97 -4.94 -8.44 7.66
CA PHE A 97 -5.17 -7.33 8.58
C PHE A 97 -6.29 -6.39 8.13
N LEU A 98 -7.12 -5.99 9.08
CA LEU A 98 -8.21 -5.03 8.93
C LEU A 98 -8.20 -4.06 10.12
N SER A 99 -8.33 -2.76 9.89
CA SER A 99 -8.49 -1.77 10.96
C SER A 99 -9.81 -1.98 11.71
N ILE A 100 -9.91 -1.48 12.94
CA ILE A 100 -11.17 -1.48 13.71
C ILE A 100 -12.18 -0.53 13.06
N CYS A 101 -11.77 0.68 12.74
CA CYS A 101 -12.55 1.65 11.98
C CYS A 101 -11.83 1.94 10.67
N SER A 102 -12.58 2.11 9.58
CA SER A 102 -12.03 2.38 8.27
C SER A 102 -13.04 3.16 7.43
N ASP A 103 -12.57 4.01 6.53
CA ASP A 103 -13.37 4.79 5.59
C ASP A 103 -13.61 4.06 4.25
N ASP A 104 -12.95 2.91 4.03
CA ASP A 104 -13.08 2.13 2.79
C ASP A 104 -14.20 1.06 2.82
N ILE A 105 -14.96 0.99 3.91
CA ILE A 105 -15.96 -0.07 4.13
C ILE A 105 -17.03 -0.16 3.05
N ALA A 106 -17.40 0.98 2.44
CA ALA A 106 -18.45 1.03 1.43
C ALA A 106 -18.01 0.48 0.07
N VAL A 107 -16.71 0.39 -0.18
CA VAL A 107 -16.14 -0.01 -1.49
C VAL A 107 -15.36 -1.33 -1.42
N LYS A 108 -15.03 -1.81 -0.22
CA LYS A 108 -14.29 -3.05 -0.05
C LYS A 108 -15.17 -4.27 -0.33
N GLN A 109 -14.78 -5.05 -1.33
CA GLN A 109 -15.54 -6.24 -1.76
C GLN A 109 -15.07 -7.53 -1.07
N THR A 110 -13.81 -7.55 -0.59
CA THR A 110 -13.21 -8.75 0.04
C THR A 110 -13.76 -9.05 1.43
N THR A 111 -14.31 -8.04 2.10
CA THR A 111 -14.83 -8.17 3.47
C THR A 111 -15.95 -7.15 3.68
N LYS A 112 -17.09 -7.61 4.20
CA LYS A 112 -18.10 -6.71 4.73
C LYS A 112 -17.71 -6.33 6.15
N HIS A 113 -17.45 -5.06 6.37
CA HIS A 113 -16.99 -4.49 7.62
C HIS A 113 -18.03 -3.50 8.13
N THR A 114 -18.50 -3.69 9.34
CA THR A 114 -19.55 -2.87 9.94
C THR A 114 -19.19 -2.49 11.38
N PHE A 115 -19.42 -1.25 11.74
CA PHE A 115 -19.32 -0.70 13.09
C PHE A 115 -20.22 0.53 13.21
N ASN A 116 -20.52 0.98 14.43
CA ASN A 116 -21.17 2.26 14.63
C ASN A 116 -20.12 3.33 14.90
N GLU A 117 -19.92 4.24 13.98
CA GLU A 117 -18.90 5.29 14.07
C GLU A 117 -19.04 6.16 15.33
N ALA A 118 -20.27 6.41 15.78
CA ALA A 118 -20.55 7.23 16.96
C ALA A 118 -19.97 6.63 18.26
N ASP A 119 -19.78 5.30 18.31
CA ASP A 119 -19.29 4.57 19.49
C ASP A 119 -17.75 4.56 19.58
N TRP A 120 -17.07 5.06 18.55
CA TRP A 120 -15.63 5.05 18.46
C TRP A 120 -15.05 6.47 18.40
N GLU A 121 -13.91 6.65 19.05
CA GLU A 121 -12.95 7.70 18.76
C GLU A 121 -11.83 7.06 17.93
N TRP A 122 -11.58 7.54 16.71
CA TRP A 122 -10.54 6.95 15.88
C TRP A 122 -9.75 8.01 15.11
N ALA A 123 -8.53 7.65 14.78
CA ALA A 123 -7.60 8.48 14.05
C ALA A 123 -6.88 7.69 12.96
N SER A 124 -6.47 8.40 11.93
CA SER A 124 -5.63 7.89 10.85
C SER A 124 -4.49 8.87 10.56
N LEU A 125 -3.56 8.48 9.70
CA LEU A 125 -2.48 9.38 9.21
C LEU A 125 -3.00 10.67 8.56
N PHE A 126 -4.30 10.81 8.37
CA PHE A 126 -4.98 12.04 7.89
C PHE A 126 -5.54 12.92 9.00
N THR A 127 -5.59 12.41 10.23
CA THR A 127 -6.16 13.15 11.36
C THR A 127 -5.28 14.34 11.71
N ARG A 128 -5.89 15.50 11.92
CA ARG A 128 -5.18 16.68 12.44
C ARG A 128 -4.84 16.46 13.92
N ASN A 129 -3.68 16.95 14.38
CA ASN A 129 -3.25 16.85 15.78
C ASN A 129 -3.07 15.40 16.29
N LEU A 130 -2.30 14.58 15.57
CA LEU A 130 -2.00 13.19 15.90
C LEU A 130 -1.29 12.97 17.26
N LYS A 131 -0.85 14.02 17.95
CA LYS A 131 -0.06 13.92 19.21
C LYS A 131 -0.74 13.09 20.31
N ASN A 132 -2.07 12.97 20.26
CA ASN A 132 -2.86 12.23 21.25
C ASN A 132 -3.15 10.78 20.84
N TYR A 133 -2.63 10.33 19.69
CA TYR A 133 -2.92 9.02 19.15
C TYR A 133 -1.65 8.23 18.86
N SER A 134 -1.62 6.99 19.33
CA SER A 134 -0.58 6.03 18.97
C SER A 134 -1.07 5.19 17.81
N LEU A 135 -0.74 5.57 16.58
CA LEU A 135 -1.19 4.86 15.39
C LEU A 135 -0.59 3.46 15.32
N GLY A 136 -1.40 2.48 14.91
CA GLY A 136 -0.98 1.11 14.59
C GLY A 136 -0.29 1.01 13.24
N ILE A 137 0.10 -0.22 12.88
CA ILE A 137 0.83 -0.51 11.64
C ILE A 137 0.09 -0.07 10.37
N ALA A 138 -1.24 -0.12 10.36
CA ALA A 138 -2.06 0.36 9.25
C ALA A 138 -2.17 1.89 9.18
N GLY A 139 -1.50 2.62 10.06
CA GLY A 139 -1.65 4.07 10.16
C GLY A 139 -2.99 4.50 10.75
N THR A 140 -3.65 3.64 11.51
CA THR A 140 -4.95 3.89 12.18
C THR A 140 -4.92 3.42 13.63
N VAL A 141 -5.80 3.98 14.44
CA VAL A 141 -6.08 3.54 15.81
C VAL A 141 -7.53 3.86 16.16
N ALA A 142 -8.17 3.00 16.95
CA ALA A 142 -9.52 3.22 17.47
C ALA A 142 -9.55 3.06 18.99
N LYS A 143 -10.37 3.87 19.67
CA LYS A 143 -10.66 3.82 21.10
C LYS A 143 -12.17 3.71 21.28
N SER A 144 -12.62 2.78 22.11
CA SER A 144 -14.03 2.66 22.43
C SER A 144 -14.49 3.82 23.33
N LYS A 145 -15.65 4.39 23.06
CA LYS A 145 -16.29 5.39 23.94
C LYS A 145 -17.09 4.73 25.08
N GLY A 146 -16.64 3.58 25.55
CA GLY A 146 -17.25 2.82 26.65
C GLY A 146 -17.92 1.53 26.17
N ASN A 147 -18.92 1.61 25.29
CA ASN A 147 -19.58 0.47 24.67
C ASN A 147 -19.55 0.62 23.17
N SER A 148 -18.95 -0.33 22.48
CA SER A 148 -18.81 -0.32 21.04
C SER A 148 -18.76 -1.73 20.47
N TRP A 149 -18.86 -1.85 19.16
CA TRP A 149 -18.74 -3.14 18.50
C TRP A 149 -18.17 -2.98 17.07
N VAL A 150 -17.61 -4.06 16.56
CA VAL A 150 -17.19 -4.18 15.15
C VAL A 150 -17.53 -5.57 14.66
N LYS A 151 -17.98 -5.70 13.41
CA LYS A 151 -18.26 -6.98 12.75
C LYS A 151 -17.53 -7.05 11.42
N TYR A 152 -16.90 -8.18 11.18
CA TYR A 152 -16.27 -8.54 9.91
C TYR A 152 -16.93 -9.79 9.36
N GLU A 153 -17.30 -9.73 8.07
CA GLU A 153 -17.90 -10.86 7.36
C GLU A 153 -17.10 -11.14 6.09
N ALA A 154 -16.66 -12.36 5.93
CA ALA A 154 -16.03 -12.83 4.70
C ALA A 154 -17.03 -12.76 3.55
N THR A 155 -16.57 -12.48 2.35
CA THR A 155 -17.40 -12.45 1.13
C THR A 155 -16.96 -13.54 0.16
N ASN A 156 -17.79 -13.79 -0.84
CA ASN A 156 -17.46 -14.71 -1.92
C ASN A 156 -16.78 -14.02 -3.11
N PHE A 157 -16.29 -12.79 -2.93
CA PHE A 157 -15.65 -12.04 -3.99
C PHE A 157 -14.42 -12.76 -4.56
N LEU A 158 -13.55 -13.28 -3.67
CA LEU A 158 -12.41 -14.09 -4.05
C LEU A 158 -12.37 -15.39 -3.24
N SER A 159 -11.89 -16.47 -3.87
CA SER A 159 -11.81 -17.78 -3.24
C SER A 159 -10.92 -17.82 -2.00
N SER A 160 -9.88 -17.01 -1.99
CA SER A 160 -8.91 -16.90 -0.89
C SER A 160 -9.42 -16.13 0.33
N THR A 161 -10.48 -15.32 0.20
CA THR A 161 -10.99 -14.48 1.29
C THR A 161 -12.34 -14.94 1.86
N LYS A 162 -12.91 -16.03 1.34
CA LYS A 162 -14.27 -16.49 1.66
C LYS A 162 -14.46 -17.07 3.08
N SER A 163 -13.38 -17.33 3.80
CA SER A 163 -13.45 -17.85 5.17
C SER A 163 -12.13 -17.65 5.93
N PHE A 164 -12.20 -17.80 7.25
CA PHE A 164 -11.06 -17.80 8.15
C PHE A 164 -11.27 -18.81 9.30
N LYS A 165 -10.20 -19.16 10.03
CA LYS A 165 -10.27 -19.97 11.26
C LYS A 165 -9.71 -19.25 12.47
N THR A 166 -8.84 -18.29 12.25
CA THR A 166 -8.16 -17.54 13.33
C THR A 166 -8.48 -16.06 13.19
N VAL A 167 -8.85 -15.45 14.30
CA VAL A 167 -8.97 -13.98 14.44
C VAL A 167 -7.92 -13.55 15.44
N ARG A 168 -7.07 -12.61 15.07
CA ARG A 168 -6.06 -12.00 15.96
C ARG A 168 -6.45 -10.55 16.19
N LEU A 169 -6.80 -10.18 17.43
CA LEU A 169 -7.09 -8.79 17.81
C LEU A 169 -5.82 -8.15 18.34
N PHE A 170 -5.43 -6.99 17.76
CA PHE A 170 -4.23 -6.22 18.16
C PHE A 170 -4.63 -4.97 18.93
N TYR A 171 -4.01 -4.77 20.09
CA TYR A 171 -4.34 -3.68 21.02
C TYR A 171 -3.14 -3.35 21.92
N ASN A 172 -3.24 -2.25 22.69
CA ASN A 172 -2.53 -2.11 23.95
C ASN A 172 -3.54 -1.82 25.06
N ASN A 173 -3.26 -2.28 26.26
CA ASN A 173 -4.17 -2.18 27.40
C ASN A 173 -3.38 -1.89 28.67
N VAL A 174 -3.34 -0.62 29.08
CA VAL A 174 -2.48 -0.19 30.17
C VAL A 174 -3.09 -0.50 31.54
N ASN A 175 -4.41 -0.39 31.69
CA ASN A 175 -5.07 -0.35 33.00
C ASN A 175 -6.18 -1.42 33.20
N ASN A 176 -6.30 -2.42 32.34
CA ASN A 176 -7.30 -3.51 32.42
C ASN A 176 -8.78 -3.03 32.50
N ASN A 177 -9.10 -1.91 31.90
CA ASN A 177 -10.43 -1.32 31.96
C ASN A 177 -11.16 -1.52 30.62
N CYS A 178 -11.31 -2.76 30.17
CA CYS A 178 -12.10 -3.09 29.01
C CYS A 178 -12.48 -4.57 28.99
N ASN A 179 -13.73 -4.87 28.87
CA ASN A 179 -14.24 -6.22 28.66
C ASN A 179 -14.49 -6.44 27.18
N VAL A 180 -13.89 -7.47 26.61
CA VAL A 180 -14.11 -7.84 25.22
C VAL A 180 -14.79 -9.19 25.14
N SER A 181 -15.84 -9.27 24.34
CA SER A 181 -16.46 -10.54 23.98
C SER A 181 -16.58 -10.68 22.47
N TYR A 182 -16.69 -11.90 22.00
CA TYR A 182 -16.81 -12.20 20.59
C TYR A 182 -17.86 -13.25 20.29
N SER A 183 -18.39 -13.22 19.08
CA SER A 183 -19.20 -14.31 18.52
C SER A 183 -18.73 -14.65 17.10
N ILE A 184 -18.66 -15.95 16.80
CA ILE A 184 -18.33 -16.48 15.47
C ILE A 184 -19.62 -16.98 14.81
N ASN A 185 -19.84 -16.62 13.54
CA ASN A 185 -21.00 -17.06 12.74
C ASN A 185 -22.35 -16.78 13.43
N ASN A 186 -22.47 -15.67 14.16
CA ASN A 186 -23.61 -15.32 15.01
C ASN A 186 -23.92 -16.34 16.12
N GLY A 187 -22.97 -17.16 16.52
CA GLY A 187 -23.10 -18.08 17.65
C GLY A 187 -23.10 -17.39 19.02
N ALA A 188 -23.02 -18.19 20.08
CA ALA A 188 -22.98 -17.68 21.45
C ALA A 188 -21.80 -16.73 21.69
N SER A 189 -22.03 -15.71 22.50
CA SER A 189 -20.99 -14.77 22.91
C SER A 189 -20.01 -15.46 23.89
N GLN A 190 -18.73 -15.24 23.69
CA GLN A 190 -17.64 -15.74 24.53
C GLN A 190 -16.75 -14.57 24.96
N ASN A 191 -16.20 -14.64 26.17
CA ASN A 191 -15.26 -13.63 26.65
C ASN A 191 -13.89 -13.79 26.02
N LEU A 192 -13.27 -12.67 25.64
CA LEU A 192 -11.90 -12.60 25.16
C LEU A 192 -11.04 -11.90 26.20
N LYS A 193 -10.07 -12.61 26.75
CA LYS A 193 -9.13 -12.04 27.70
C LYS A 193 -8.16 -11.10 26.99
N LEU A 194 -8.02 -9.87 27.51
CA LEU A 194 -6.97 -8.95 27.12
C LEU A 194 -5.82 -9.01 28.14
N GLU A 195 -4.58 -9.03 27.64
CA GLU A 195 -3.39 -8.91 28.48
C GLU A 195 -3.08 -7.43 28.73
N LEU A 196 -2.51 -7.15 29.91
CA LEU A 196 -1.99 -5.83 30.24
C LEU A 196 -0.67 -5.55 29.54
N GLY A 197 -0.45 -4.32 29.13
CA GLY A 197 0.83 -3.85 28.61
C GLY A 197 0.72 -2.57 27.82
N MET A 198 1.78 -1.77 27.88
CA MET A 198 1.96 -0.57 27.04
C MET A 198 2.35 -0.93 25.61
N ASN A 199 3.03 -2.07 25.42
CA ASN A 199 3.39 -2.59 24.11
C ASN A 199 2.15 -3.16 23.39
N VAL A 200 2.24 -3.30 22.09
CA VAL A 200 1.19 -3.99 21.32
C VAL A 200 1.09 -5.43 21.79
N LYS A 201 -0.13 -5.86 22.06
CA LYS A 201 -0.52 -7.21 22.44
C LYS A 201 -1.45 -7.79 21.40
N GLU A 202 -1.60 -9.11 21.42
CA GLU A 202 -2.61 -9.78 20.64
C GLU A 202 -3.42 -10.77 21.49
N SER A 203 -4.72 -10.85 21.20
CA SER A 203 -5.58 -11.94 21.67
C SER A 203 -6.05 -12.75 20.48
N VAL A 204 -5.96 -14.08 20.58
CA VAL A 204 -6.21 -15.01 19.49
C VAL A 204 -7.50 -15.79 19.72
N ILE A 205 -8.38 -15.77 18.75
CA ILE A 205 -9.61 -16.57 18.70
C ILE A 205 -9.42 -17.64 17.62
N ASN A 206 -9.56 -18.91 17.98
CA ASN A 206 -9.52 -20.01 17.03
C ASN A 206 -10.90 -20.64 16.91
N SER A 207 -11.39 -20.74 15.69
CA SER A 207 -12.62 -21.47 15.37
C SER A 207 -12.30 -22.94 15.02
N SER A 208 -13.10 -23.86 15.51
CA SER A 208 -12.97 -25.29 15.17
C SER A 208 -13.26 -25.57 13.70
N ALA A 209 -14.12 -24.77 13.08
CA ALA A 209 -14.50 -24.87 11.68
C ALA A 209 -14.21 -23.56 10.94
N ASN A 210 -14.33 -23.56 9.61
CA ASN A 210 -14.25 -22.33 8.82
C ASN A 210 -15.35 -21.35 9.25
N ALA A 211 -14.94 -20.15 9.61
CA ALA A 211 -15.83 -19.05 9.97
C ALA A 211 -16.03 -18.13 8.77
N SER A 212 -17.23 -17.58 8.66
CA SER A 212 -17.56 -16.53 7.69
C SER A 212 -17.79 -15.18 8.35
N SER A 213 -17.97 -15.10 9.66
CA SER A 213 -18.12 -13.81 10.37
C SER A 213 -17.57 -13.86 11.78
N VAL A 214 -17.12 -12.71 12.26
CA VAL A 214 -16.78 -12.45 13.67
C VAL A 214 -17.36 -11.09 14.06
N LYS A 215 -18.00 -11.04 15.22
CA LYS A 215 -18.38 -9.80 15.88
C LYS A 215 -17.63 -9.68 17.20
N LEU A 216 -16.99 -8.55 17.41
CA LEU A 216 -16.34 -8.18 18.67
C LEU A 216 -17.17 -7.10 19.36
N ASN A 217 -17.44 -7.27 20.65
CA ASN A 217 -18.09 -6.26 21.46
C ASN A 217 -17.13 -5.82 22.57
N PHE A 218 -17.08 -4.53 22.80
CA PHE A 218 -16.21 -3.86 23.75
C PHE A 218 -17.09 -3.14 24.76
N THR A 219 -16.95 -3.46 26.04
CA THR A 219 -17.81 -2.91 27.10
C THR A 219 -16.97 -2.41 28.26
N SER A 220 -17.40 -1.32 28.88
CA SER A 220 -16.70 -0.69 30.00
C SER A 220 -15.24 -0.33 29.66
N CYS A 221 -14.96 0.02 28.41
CA CYS A 221 -13.61 0.35 27.98
C CYS A 221 -13.27 1.79 28.32
N SER A 222 -12.07 1.99 28.92
CA SER A 222 -11.51 3.33 29.10
C SER A 222 -10.85 3.83 27.82
N SER A 223 -10.68 5.15 27.72
CA SER A 223 -10.01 5.80 26.59
C SER A 223 -8.51 5.48 26.48
N ASP A 224 -7.93 4.79 27.47
CA ASP A 224 -6.51 4.42 27.50
C ASP A 224 -6.22 3.14 26.70
N VAL A 225 -7.26 2.39 26.31
CA VAL A 225 -7.13 1.19 25.50
C VAL A 225 -7.15 1.57 24.02
N ASN A 226 -6.08 1.28 23.30
CA ASN A 226 -6.01 1.46 21.88
C ASN A 226 -6.22 0.13 21.17
N PHE A 227 -7.10 0.10 20.18
CA PHE A 227 -7.35 -1.03 19.30
C PHE A 227 -6.81 -0.69 17.91
N PHE A 228 -5.91 -1.52 17.39
CA PHE A 228 -5.23 -1.26 16.11
C PHE A 228 -5.88 -1.98 14.94
N GLY A 229 -6.48 -3.14 15.17
CA GLY A 229 -7.12 -3.93 14.13
C GLY A 229 -7.23 -5.39 14.47
N VAL A 230 -7.74 -6.15 13.51
CA VAL A 230 -7.80 -7.61 13.56
C VAL A 230 -7.06 -8.19 12.36
N SER A 231 -6.64 -9.48 12.47
CA SER A 231 -6.21 -10.25 11.29
C SER A 231 -7.07 -11.50 11.18
N LEU A 232 -7.68 -11.70 10.00
CA LEU A 232 -8.50 -12.85 9.69
C LEU A 232 -7.66 -13.83 8.86
N GLU A 233 -7.38 -15.01 9.40
CA GLU A 233 -6.39 -15.95 8.88
C GLU A 233 -6.90 -17.39 8.86
N ASN A 234 -6.35 -18.20 7.95
CA ASN A 234 -6.57 -19.65 7.95
C ASN A 234 -5.31 -20.37 7.46
N GLY A 235 -4.61 -20.99 8.41
CA GLY A 235 -3.42 -21.81 8.15
C GLY A 235 -2.14 -21.01 7.86
N ASN A 236 -1.13 -21.75 7.43
CA ASN A 236 0.12 -21.21 6.91
C ASN A 236 -0.05 -20.78 5.44
N GLY A 237 0.89 -20.01 4.92
CA GLY A 237 0.84 -19.47 3.57
C GLY A 237 1.16 -18.00 3.53
N VAL A 238 0.73 -17.32 2.46
CA VAL A 238 1.00 -15.89 2.27
C VAL A 238 -0.21 -15.06 2.67
N TYR A 239 0.05 -13.93 3.33
CA TYR A 239 -0.94 -12.92 3.68
C TYR A 239 -0.49 -11.57 3.13
N VAL A 240 -1.36 -10.89 2.42
CA VAL A 240 -1.12 -9.54 1.89
C VAL A 240 -2.07 -8.58 2.60
N ASP A 241 -1.51 -7.79 3.50
CA ASP A 241 -2.26 -6.82 4.30
C ASP A 241 -2.31 -5.49 3.54
N ASN A 242 -3.51 -4.94 3.36
CA ASN A 242 -3.73 -3.68 2.68
C ASN A 242 -3.80 -2.53 3.69
N PHE A 243 -2.96 -1.52 3.51
CA PHE A 243 -2.90 -0.32 4.35
C PHE A 243 -3.17 0.94 3.51
N PRO A 244 -4.41 1.14 3.04
CA PRO A 244 -4.78 2.27 2.21
C PRO A 244 -5.12 3.46 3.09
N ILE A 245 -4.55 4.61 2.79
CA ILE A 245 -4.96 5.89 3.37
C ILE A 245 -5.23 6.86 2.21
N ARG A 246 -6.50 7.03 1.88
CA ARG A 246 -6.93 7.89 0.76
C ARG A 246 -6.32 9.28 0.88
N GLY A 247 -5.77 9.81 -0.23
CA GLY A 247 -5.16 11.15 -0.27
C GLY A 247 -3.72 11.21 0.28
N ASN A 248 -3.18 10.13 0.84
CA ASN A 248 -1.85 10.10 1.43
C ASN A 248 -0.74 10.14 0.35
N SER A 249 0.38 10.73 0.70
CA SER A 249 1.59 10.79 -0.13
C SER A 249 2.65 9.75 0.26
N GLY A 250 2.42 9.00 1.33
CA GLY A 250 3.39 8.07 1.92
C GLY A 250 4.33 8.70 2.93
N VAL A 251 4.53 10.02 2.91
CA VAL A 251 5.49 10.69 3.82
C VAL A 251 5.04 10.65 5.28
N SER A 252 3.74 10.56 5.53
CA SER A 252 3.17 10.49 6.89
C SER A 252 3.35 9.12 7.57
N ILE A 253 3.83 8.09 6.87
CA ILE A 253 4.20 6.81 7.51
C ILE A 253 5.22 7.04 8.63
N ASP A 254 6.04 8.09 8.56
CA ASP A 254 6.99 8.50 9.60
C ASP A 254 6.31 8.92 10.92
N GLU A 255 5.01 9.21 10.91
CA GLU A 255 4.21 9.54 12.10
C GLU A 255 3.81 8.29 12.93
N ILE A 256 3.94 7.09 12.36
CA ILE A 256 3.68 5.85 13.11
C ILE A 256 4.82 5.62 14.09
N PRO A 257 4.55 5.48 15.41
CA PRO A 257 5.60 5.29 16.40
C PRO A 257 6.46 4.05 16.12
N ARG A 258 7.77 4.19 16.13
CA ARG A 258 8.72 3.09 15.82
C ARG A 258 8.58 1.90 16.74
N ASN A 259 8.32 2.12 18.03
CA ASN A 259 8.09 1.04 18.99
C ASN A 259 6.84 0.23 18.63
N ILE A 260 5.76 0.88 18.18
CA ILE A 260 4.55 0.21 17.69
C ILE A 260 4.86 -0.63 16.45
N LEU A 261 5.54 -0.06 15.45
CA LEU A 261 5.97 -0.80 14.26
C LEU A 261 6.86 -2.00 14.62
N SER A 262 7.78 -1.84 15.59
CA SER A 262 8.66 -2.92 16.05
C SER A 262 7.89 -4.04 16.74
N ASP A 263 6.87 -3.72 17.52
CA ASP A 263 6.02 -4.72 18.15
C ASP A 263 5.21 -5.49 17.11
N PHE A 264 4.64 -4.80 16.10
CA PHE A 264 3.97 -5.46 14.98
C PHE A 264 4.92 -6.35 14.18
N GLN A 265 6.17 -5.92 13.95
CA GLN A 265 7.16 -6.74 13.26
C GLN A 265 7.46 -8.05 14.00
N LYS A 266 7.56 -8.01 15.33
CA LYS A 266 7.76 -9.23 16.14
C LYS A 266 6.60 -10.21 16.00
N MET A 267 5.35 -9.71 15.91
CA MET A 267 4.12 -10.53 15.88
C MET A 267 3.75 -10.98 14.46
N LEU A 268 3.92 -10.11 13.46
CA LEU A 268 3.47 -10.34 12.09
C LEU A 268 4.60 -10.74 11.14
N ASN A 269 5.83 -10.36 11.44
CA ASN A 269 7.06 -10.76 10.72
C ASN A 269 6.97 -10.53 9.21
N TYR A 270 6.69 -9.28 8.82
CA TYR A 270 6.64 -8.89 7.41
C TYR A 270 7.95 -9.18 6.69
N LYS A 271 7.85 -9.75 5.49
CA LYS A 271 8.98 -10.10 4.61
C LYS A 271 9.05 -9.23 3.37
N LEU A 272 7.95 -8.55 3.03
CA LEU A 272 7.91 -7.55 1.96
C LEU A 272 7.01 -6.39 2.40
N ILE A 273 7.49 -5.17 2.15
CA ILE A 273 6.72 -3.93 2.28
C ILE A 273 6.68 -3.29 0.89
N ILE A 274 5.49 -3.08 0.36
CA ILE A 274 5.24 -2.40 -0.91
C ILE A 274 4.77 -0.99 -0.59
N LEU A 275 5.41 0.02 -1.17
CA LEU A 275 5.04 1.43 -1.06
C LEU A 275 4.51 1.91 -2.41
N ASN A 276 3.21 2.18 -2.50
CA ASN A 276 2.51 2.53 -3.73
C ASN A 276 1.82 3.90 -3.60
N TYR A 277 2.56 4.96 -3.92
CA TYR A 277 2.17 6.36 -3.73
C TYR A 277 2.61 7.23 -4.90
N GLY A 278 2.12 8.47 -4.94
CA GLY A 278 2.62 9.49 -5.85
C GLY A 278 1.54 10.36 -6.49
N LEU A 279 0.34 9.84 -6.74
CA LEU A 279 -0.72 10.61 -7.40
C LEU A 279 -1.16 11.84 -6.63
N ASN A 280 -1.19 11.76 -5.29
CA ASN A 280 -1.68 12.85 -4.44
C ASN A 280 -0.74 14.06 -4.32
N ILE A 281 0.49 13.92 -4.80
CA ILE A 281 1.44 15.04 -4.88
C ILE A 281 1.64 15.55 -6.30
N ALA A 282 1.26 14.76 -7.31
CA ALA A 282 1.34 15.16 -8.70
C ALA A 282 0.33 16.28 -8.98
N SER A 283 0.83 17.50 -9.15
CA SER A 283 0.04 18.70 -9.43
C SER A 283 0.72 19.54 -10.53
N PRO A 284 -0.02 20.00 -11.54
CA PRO A 284 0.51 20.89 -12.59
C PRO A 284 1.14 22.19 -12.07
N GLU A 285 0.73 22.61 -10.88
CA GLU A 285 1.22 23.85 -10.22
C GLU A 285 2.55 23.61 -9.49
N GLN A 286 2.94 22.35 -9.30
CA GLN A 286 4.14 21.98 -8.56
C GLN A 286 5.30 21.69 -9.52
N SER A 287 6.36 22.46 -9.46
CA SER A 287 7.55 22.30 -10.30
C SER A 287 8.74 21.62 -9.62
N ASN A 288 8.65 21.35 -8.32
CA ASN A 288 9.76 20.77 -7.55
C ASN A 288 9.25 19.80 -6.47
N TYR A 289 9.76 18.56 -6.51
CA TYR A 289 9.40 17.49 -5.58
C TYR A 289 10.56 17.05 -4.68
N THR A 290 11.61 17.85 -4.54
CA THR A 290 12.77 17.54 -3.66
C THR A 290 12.36 17.31 -2.21
N TRP A 291 11.35 18.06 -1.72
CA TRP A 291 10.79 17.87 -0.39
C TRP A 291 10.22 16.45 -0.21
N TYR A 292 9.49 15.94 -1.22
CA TYR A 292 8.93 14.60 -1.24
C TYR A 292 10.05 13.55 -1.21
N ARG A 293 11.04 13.69 -2.08
CA ARG A 293 12.21 12.81 -2.10
C ARG A 293 12.86 12.71 -0.72
N ASN A 294 13.18 13.84 -0.09
CA ASN A 294 13.84 13.87 1.21
C ASN A 294 12.98 13.21 2.31
N LYS A 295 11.69 13.45 2.32
CA LYS A 295 10.76 12.85 3.27
C LYS A 295 10.64 11.33 3.05
N MET A 296 10.47 10.86 1.82
CA MET A 296 10.38 9.44 1.52
C MET A 296 11.66 8.68 1.80
N ILE A 297 12.83 9.25 1.58
CA ILE A 297 14.11 8.66 1.98
C ILE A 297 14.13 8.44 3.49
N LYS A 298 13.66 9.40 4.29
CA LYS A 298 13.55 9.25 5.74
C LYS A 298 12.60 8.12 6.12
N VAL A 299 11.41 8.06 5.53
CA VAL A 299 10.43 6.97 5.73
C VAL A 299 11.07 5.61 5.45
N ILE A 300 11.69 5.45 4.28
CA ILE A 300 12.29 4.17 3.87
C ILE A 300 13.42 3.77 4.83
N ASN A 301 14.30 4.71 5.22
CA ASN A 301 15.38 4.42 6.16
C ASN A 301 14.85 4.03 7.55
N ASN A 302 13.76 4.64 8.00
CA ASN A 302 13.09 4.26 9.24
C ASN A 302 12.48 2.85 9.14
N LEU A 303 11.80 2.54 8.04
CA LEU A 303 11.25 1.20 7.80
C LEU A 303 12.35 0.14 7.74
N LYS A 304 13.50 0.41 7.10
CA LYS A 304 14.66 -0.51 7.10
C LYS A 304 15.18 -0.82 8.51
N GLN A 305 15.19 0.17 9.39
CA GLN A 305 15.62 -0.04 10.79
C GLN A 305 14.64 -0.91 11.58
N VAL A 306 13.34 -0.73 11.35
CA VAL A 306 12.29 -1.47 12.06
C VAL A 306 12.10 -2.87 11.47
N PHE A 307 12.24 -3.02 10.16
CA PHE A 307 12.00 -4.25 9.40
C PHE A 307 13.27 -4.73 8.68
N PRO A 308 14.35 -5.07 9.41
CA PRO A 308 15.66 -5.36 8.79
C PRO A 308 15.63 -6.59 7.85
N ASP A 309 14.70 -7.51 8.08
CA ASP A 309 14.53 -8.73 7.29
C ASP A 309 13.49 -8.60 6.18
N ALA A 310 12.82 -7.46 6.07
CA ALA A 310 11.84 -7.23 5.01
C ALA A 310 12.48 -6.55 3.80
N ALA A 311 12.11 -6.99 2.61
CA ALA A 311 12.33 -6.20 1.40
C ALA A 311 11.39 -4.99 1.41
N ILE A 312 11.84 -3.86 0.89
CA ILE A 312 10.99 -2.70 0.63
C ILE A 312 10.99 -2.46 -0.87
N LEU A 313 9.83 -2.55 -1.51
CA LEU A 313 9.63 -2.30 -2.94
C LEU A 313 8.90 -0.97 -3.11
N LEU A 314 9.51 -0.03 -3.84
CA LEU A 314 8.84 1.20 -4.25
C LEU A 314 8.15 0.98 -5.61
N VAL A 315 6.84 1.14 -5.63
CA VAL A 315 6.04 1.15 -6.86
C VAL A 315 5.96 2.60 -7.35
N GLY A 316 6.38 2.83 -8.58
CA GLY A 316 6.33 4.14 -9.22
C GLY A 316 4.88 4.60 -9.43
N VAL A 317 4.68 5.91 -9.46
CA VAL A 317 3.37 6.51 -9.70
C VAL A 317 2.74 6.00 -11.01
N SER A 318 1.44 5.72 -10.98
CA SER A 318 0.64 5.37 -12.16
C SER A 318 0.46 6.57 -13.10
N ASP A 319 -0.02 6.33 -14.32
CA ASP A 319 -0.47 7.41 -15.19
C ASP A 319 -1.70 8.10 -14.59
N LYS A 320 -1.79 9.40 -14.84
CA LYS A 320 -2.93 10.26 -14.57
C LYS A 320 -3.05 11.23 -15.74
N ALA A 321 -4.25 11.41 -16.29
CA ALA A 321 -4.41 12.29 -17.41
C ALA A 321 -5.17 13.57 -17.05
N ILE A 322 -4.77 14.65 -17.68
CA ILE A 322 -5.43 15.96 -17.62
C ILE A 322 -5.96 16.36 -18.98
N LYS A 323 -7.02 17.16 -19.02
CA LYS A 323 -7.60 17.65 -20.26
C LYS A 323 -6.75 18.80 -20.80
N LYS A 324 -6.27 18.66 -22.05
CA LYS A 324 -5.57 19.71 -22.80
C LYS A 324 -6.27 19.95 -24.15
N GLY A 325 -7.01 21.03 -24.23
CA GLY A 325 -7.92 21.25 -25.38
C GLY A 325 -9.02 20.19 -25.43
N THR A 326 -9.11 19.44 -26.54
CA THR A 326 -10.07 18.34 -26.71
C THR A 326 -9.54 16.97 -26.31
N LYS A 327 -8.26 16.86 -25.96
CA LYS A 327 -7.59 15.57 -25.66
C LYS A 327 -7.25 15.47 -24.16
N PHE A 328 -7.22 14.25 -23.69
CA PHE A 328 -6.58 13.91 -22.41
C PHE A 328 -5.14 13.48 -22.68
N VAL A 329 -4.21 13.96 -21.87
CA VAL A 329 -2.76 13.66 -21.94
C VAL A 329 -2.24 13.39 -20.55
N THR A 330 -1.18 12.60 -20.45
CA THR A 330 -0.48 12.41 -19.15
C THR A 330 -0.20 13.77 -18.50
N ASP A 331 -0.55 13.90 -17.23
CA ASP A 331 -0.17 15.06 -16.43
C ASP A 331 1.36 15.13 -16.34
N PRO A 332 2.01 16.21 -16.81
CA PRO A 332 3.46 16.34 -16.79
C PRO A 332 4.07 16.16 -15.39
N SER A 333 3.32 16.50 -14.35
CA SER A 333 3.77 16.34 -12.96
C SER A 333 3.99 14.87 -12.56
N VAL A 334 3.28 13.93 -13.19
CA VAL A 334 3.50 12.48 -13.00
C VAL A 334 4.93 12.10 -13.37
N LEU A 335 5.46 12.63 -14.48
CA LEU A 335 6.83 12.33 -14.90
C LEU A 335 7.88 12.90 -13.94
N MET A 336 7.61 14.05 -13.36
CA MET A 336 8.49 14.66 -12.34
C MET A 336 8.49 13.83 -11.06
N VAL A 337 7.30 13.41 -10.58
CA VAL A 337 7.18 12.53 -9.41
C VAL A 337 7.85 11.19 -9.66
N LEU A 338 7.64 10.59 -10.83
CA LEU A 338 8.28 9.32 -11.22
C LEU A 338 9.81 9.42 -11.18
N ASN A 339 10.37 10.52 -11.68
CA ASN A 339 11.80 10.76 -11.64
C ASN A 339 12.33 10.84 -10.20
N GLU A 340 11.64 11.55 -9.31
CA GLU A 340 12.01 11.59 -7.89
C GLU A 340 11.93 10.21 -7.24
N GLN A 341 10.92 9.40 -7.58
CA GLN A 341 10.79 8.04 -7.05
C GLN A 341 11.94 7.13 -7.51
N LYS A 342 12.42 7.26 -8.75
CA LYS A 342 13.63 6.56 -9.21
C LYS A 342 14.87 6.97 -8.41
N ILE A 343 15.03 8.28 -8.15
CA ILE A 343 16.14 8.79 -7.33
C ILE A 343 16.03 8.28 -5.88
N ILE A 344 14.82 8.26 -5.30
CA ILE A 344 14.56 7.70 -3.96
C ILE A 344 15.02 6.24 -3.91
N ALA A 345 14.59 5.42 -4.86
CA ALA A 345 14.95 4.00 -4.91
C ALA A 345 16.48 3.82 -5.03
N GLN A 346 17.13 4.59 -5.88
CA GLN A 346 18.58 4.58 -6.06
C GLN A 346 19.32 4.98 -4.78
N GLN A 347 18.95 6.11 -4.16
CA GLN A 347 19.62 6.63 -2.97
C GLN A 347 19.41 5.76 -1.74
N THR A 348 18.24 5.13 -1.63
CA THR A 348 17.94 4.21 -0.53
C THR A 348 18.40 2.77 -0.83
N GLY A 349 18.81 2.45 -2.06
CA GLY A 349 19.24 1.11 -2.44
C GLY A 349 18.12 0.08 -2.33
N ILE A 350 16.87 0.43 -2.69
CA ILE A 350 15.73 -0.47 -2.72
C ILE A 350 15.30 -0.79 -4.16
N PRO A 351 14.61 -1.91 -4.40
CA PRO A 351 14.01 -2.22 -5.69
C PRO A 351 12.90 -1.24 -6.07
N PHE A 352 12.73 -1.03 -7.36
CA PHE A 352 11.75 -0.14 -7.96
C PHE A 352 11.00 -0.84 -9.10
N TRP A 353 9.66 -0.72 -9.10
CA TRP A 353 8.80 -1.16 -10.20
C TRP A 353 8.11 0.04 -10.83
N ASN A 354 8.25 0.20 -12.16
CA ASN A 354 7.71 1.34 -12.88
C ASN A 354 6.25 1.08 -13.31
N CYS A 355 5.29 1.51 -12.47
CA CYS A 355 3.86 1.32 -12.74
C CYS A 355 3.39 2.07 -13.99
N LEU A 356 3.83 3.32 -14.21
CA LEU A 356 3.52 4.07 -15.43
C LEU A 356 3.89 3.27 -16.69
N GLU A 357 5.09 2.69 -16.69
CA GLU A 357 5.54 1.87 -17.82
C GLU A 357 4.74 0.57 -17.95
N ALA A 358 4.38 -0.06 -16.84
CA ALA A 358 3.55 -1.25 -16.80
C ALA A 358 2.13 -0.98 -17.34
N MET A 359 1.61 0.22 -17.16
CA MET A 359 0.34 0.64 -17.77
C MET A 359 0.42 0.80 -19.29
N GLY A 360 1.60 0.99 -19.86
CA GLY A 360 1.83 1.25 -21.29
C GLY A 360 2.61 2.54 -21.56
N GLY A 361 2.98 3.29 -20.51
CA GLY A 361 3.75 4.52 -20.59
C GLY A 361 2.90 5.79 -20.70
N ILE A 362 3.48 6.82 -21.30
CA ILE A 362 2.84 8.14 -21.47
C ILE A 362 1.54 8.00 -22.28
N ASN A 363 0.46 8.63 -21.83
CA ASN A 363 -0.90 8.61 -22.37
C ASN A 363 -1.62 7.25 -22.24
N SER A 364 -1.11 6.33 -21.46
CA SER A 364 -1.75 5.02 -21.25
C SER A 364 -3.12 5.15 -20.54
N MET A 365 -3.30 6.14 -19.66
CA MET A 365 -4.55 6.32 -18.93
C MET A 365 -5.77 6.48 -19.86
N ASN A 366 -5.63 7.11 -21.00
CA ASN A 366 -6.72 7.23 -21.99
C ASN A 366 -7.19 5.87 -22.47
N GLU A 367 -6.23 5.00 -22.84
CA GLU A 367 -6.54 3.66 -23.30
C GLU A 367 -7.11 2.79 -22.19
N TRP A 368 -6.61 2.97 -20.96
CA TRP A 368 -7.17 2.30 -19.78
C TRP A 368 -8.63 2.69 -19.53
N VAL A 369 -8.99 3.97 -19.69
CA VAL A 369 -10.39 4.43 -19.59
C VAL A 369 -11.23 3.86 -20.73
N ASN A 370 -10.73 3.87 -21.98
CA ASN A 370 -11.44 3.34 -23.16
C ASN A 370 -11.75 1.85 -23.03
N GLN A 371 -10.85 1.08 -22.37
CA GLN A 371 -11.03 -0.35 -22.13
C GLN A 371 -11.69 -0.67 -20.77
N ASN A 372 -12.25 0.32 -20.08
CA ASN A 372 -12.86 0.18 -18.75
C ASN A 372 -11.92 -0.38 -17.67
N LEU A 373 -10.61 -0.19 -17.82
CA LEU A 373 -9.60 -0.53 -16.81
C LEU A 373 -9.37 0.62 -15.82
N ALA A 374 -9.77 1.84 -16.19
CA ALA A 374 -9.73 3.01 -15.33
C ALA A 374 -11.07 3.75 -15.35
N LEU A 375 -11.31 4.55 -14.31
CA LEU A 375 -12.51 5.35 -14.16
C LEU A 375 -12.44 6.61 -15.05
N LYS A 376 -13.58 7.22 -15.33
CA LYS A 376 -13.70 8.44 -16.16
C LYS A 376 -13.13 9.70 -15.50
N ASP A 377 -12.58 9.58 -14.29
CA ASP A 377 -11.80 10.63 -13.63
C ASP A 377 -10.33 10.66 -14.10
N TYR A 378 -9.94 9.69 -14.94
CA TYR A 378 -8.61 9.57 -15.53
C TYR A 378 -7.47 9.48 -14.49
N SER A 379 -7.76 8.90 -13.32
CA SER A 379 -6.81 8.76 -12.22
C SER A 379 -6.91 7.43 -11.48
N HIS A 380 -8.12 6.92 -11.26
CA HIS A 380 -8.36 5.72 -10.47
C HIS A 380 -8.70 4.50 -11.35
N PHE A 381 -8.37 3.33 -10.85
CA PHE A 381 -8.61 2.07 -11.53
C PHE A 381 -10.01 1.52 -11.27
N SER A 382 -10.54 0.77 -12.24
CA SER A 382 -11.64 -0.15 -12.01
C SER A 382 -11.11 -1.44 -11.36
N ASP A 383 -12.02 -2.31 -10.91
CA ASP A 383 -11.63 -3.64 -10.40
C ASP A 383 -10.81 -4.43 -11.43
N THR A 384 -11.19 -4.37 -12.71
CA THR A 384 -10.47 -5.04 -13.79
C THR A 384 -9.06 -4.47 -14.01
N GLY A 385 -8.92 -3.15 -13.91
CA GLY A 385 -7.60 -2.50 -14.01
C GLY A 385 -6.73 -2.78 -12.80
N GLY A 386 -7.31 -2.77 -11.60
CA GLY A 386 -6.63 -3.17 -10.37
C GLY A 386 -6.11 -4.61 -10.45
N LYS A 387 -6.95 -5.53 -10.97
CA LYS A 387 -6.56 -6.91 -11.21
C LYS A 387 -5.38 -7.01 -12.19
N LEU A 388 -5.44 -6.31 -13.32
CA LEU A 388 -4.35 -6.32 -14.30
C LEU A 388 -3.03 -5.83 -13.69
N LEU A 389 -3.06 -4.75 -12.91
CA LEU A 389 -1.87 -4.27 -12.20
C LEU A 389 -1.36 -5.26 -11.15
N ALA A 390 -2.26 -5.91 -10.42
CA ALA A 390 -1.89 -6.95 -9.45
C ALA A 390 -1.21 -8.14 -10.13
N ASP A 391 -1.70 -8.57 -11.27
CA ASP A 391 -1.12 -9.66 -12.06
C ASP A 391 0.29 -9.27 -12.55
N LEU A 392 0.44 -8.08 -13.14
CA LEU A 392 1.72 -7.58 -13.64
C LEU A 392 2.75 -7.39 -12.51
N LEU A 393 2.32 -6.87 -11.35
CA LEU A 393 3.19 -6.70 -10.18
C LEU A 393 3.58 -8.05 -9.57
N THR A 394 2.64 -9.00 -9.50
CA THR A 394 2.93 -10.36 -9.03
C THR A 394 3.99 -11.02 -9.92
N ASP A 395 3.81 -10.97 -11.24
CA ASP A 395 4.77 -11.51 -12.20
C ASP A 395 6.14 -10.85 -12.02
N ALA A 396 6.18 -9.51 -11.94
CA ALA A 396 7.42 -8.78 -11.77
C ALA A 396 8.17 -9.15 -10.47
N ILE A 397 7.45 -9.38 -9.37
CA ILE A 397 8.05 -9.80 -8.09
C ILE A 397 8.60 -11.22 -8.20
N LEU A 398 7.86 -12.14 -8.82
CA LEU A 398 8.23 -13.55 -8.91
C LEU A 398 9.32 -13.82 -9.97
N ASP A 399 9.47 -12.95 -10.97
CA ASP A 399 10.47 -13.05 -12.03
C ASP A 399 11.85 -12.49 -11.59
N VAL A 400 12.02 -11.98 -10.39
CA VAL A 400 13.32 -11.50 -9.87
C VAL A 400 14.29 -12.68 -9.72
N LYS A 401 15.43 -12.58 -10.44
CA LYS A 401 16.50 -13.59 -10.47
C LYS A 401 17.60 -13.34 -9.42
#